data_5f0fda562d851f7b70808feeb1237f6b
#
_entry.id   5f0fda562d851f7b70808feeb1237f6b
#
_cell.length_a   1.000
_cell.length_b   1.000
_cell.length_c   1.000
_cell.angle_alpha   90.00
_cell.angle_beta   90.00
_cell.angle_gamma   90.00
#
_symmetry.space_group_name_H-M   'P 1'
#
loop_
_entity.id
_entity.type
_entity.pdbx_description
1 polymer ?
#
loop_
_entity_poly.entity_id
_entity_poly.type
_entity_poly.pdbx_seq_one_letter_code
_entity_poly.pdbx_strand_id
1 'polypeptide(L)'
;METKEQYLLEAKNLSKYFPVKNFFGKLVQEVRAVDRVNLSIKKGETFGLVGESGCGKSTLGRTLIRMYEPTDGILTYDGHDITKTKGKELLAYHKRMQIIFQDPYASLDPKMKVQDIIAEGIRAHGLAKSEKEIKERVNEL
;
A
#
# COMPACT_ATOMS: atom_id res chain seq x y z
N MET A 1 -12.63 21.30 -25.56
CA MET A 1 -12.46 19.94 -25.05
C MET A 1 -11.65 20.06 -23.75
N GLU A 2 -12.32 19.99 -22.61
CA GLU A 2 -11.62 19.93 -21.32
C GLU A 2 -10.88 18.59 -21.27
N THR A 3 -9.57 18.64 -21.31
CA THR A 3 -8.73 17.48 -20.98
C THR A 3 -9.05 17.11 -19.54
N LYS A 4 -9.82 16.05 -19.31
CA LYS A 4 -9.99 15.47 -17.97
C LYS A 4 -8.60 15.24 -17.41
N GLU A 5 -8.20 16.03 -16.41
CA GLU A 5 -6.97 15.79 -15.67
C GLU A 5 -7.00 14.33 -15.15
N GLN A 6 -6.10 13.52 -15.65
CA GLN A 6 -6.07 12.12 -15.31
C GLN A 6 -5.24 11.97 -14.03
N TYR A 7 -5.91 11.81 -12.90
CA TYR A 7 -5.26 11.49 -11.64
C TYR A 7 -4.79 10.03 -11.65
N LEU A 8 -3.57 9.81 -11.17
CA LEU A 8 -3.03 8.46 -10.96
C LEU A 8 -3.68 7.81 -9.75
N LEU A 9 -3.86 8.60 -8.68
CA LEU A 9 -4.49 8.13 -7.45
C LEU A 9 -5.46 9.20 -6.94
N GLU A 10 -6.66 8.79 -6.58
CA GLU A 10 -7.67 9.68 -6.02
C GLU A 10 -8.35 9.02 -4.82
N ALA A 11 -8.41 9.74 -3.72
CA ALA A 11 -9.13 9.34 -2.51
C ALA A 11 -10.27 10.33 -2.26
N LYS A 12 -11.49 9.80 -2.05
CA LYS A 12 -12.69 10.58 -1.74
C LYS A 12 -13.28 10.10 -0.43
N ASN A 13 -13.34 11.00 0.57
CA ASN A 13 -13.82 10.72 1.93
C ASN A 13 -13.18 9.46 2.54
N LEU A 14 -11.91 9.22 2.21
CA LEU A 14 -11.20 8.02 2.62
C LEU A 14 -11.01 8.00 4.13
N SER A 15 -11.42 6.91 4.75
CA SER A 15 -11.34 6.72 6.21
C SER A 15 -10.69 5.40 6.55
N LYS A 16 -9.88 5.40 7.61
CA LYS A 16 -9.33 4.19 8.22
C LYS A 16 -9.44 4.26 9.72
N TYR A 17 -10.24 3.38 10.28
CA TYR A 17 -10.48 3.23 11.71
C TYR A 17 -9.97 1.88 12.19
N PHE A 18 -9.44 1.84 13.39
CA PHE A 18 -8.97 0.61 14.04
C PHE A 18 -9.84 0.32 15.25
N PRO A 19 -10.55 -0.82 15.26
CA PRO A 19 -11.37 -1.20 16.40
C PRO A 19 -10.49 -1.64 17.57
N VAL A 20 -10.73 -1.07 18.76
CA VAL A 20 -10.14 -1.50 20.02
C VAL A 20 -11.16 -2.42 20.71
N LYS A 21 -10.77 -3.69 20.92
CA LYS A 21 -11.60 -4.69 21.57
C LYS A 21 -11.08 -4.96 22.98
N ASN A 22 -11.99 -5.22 23.92
CA ASN A 22 -11.62 -5.68 25.26
C ASN A 22 -11.22 -7.17 25.25
N PHE A 23 -10.83 -7.67 26.42
CA PHE A 23 -10.42 -9.08 26.61
C PHE A 23 -11.51 -10.10 26.17
N PHE A 24 -12.78 -9.71 26.23
CA PHE A 24 -13.92 -10.53 25.78
C PHE A 24 -14.27 -10.35 24.29
N GLY A 25 -13.42 -9.66 23.50
CA GLY A 25 -13.64 -9.42 22.06
C GLY A 25 -14.73 -8.37 21.74
N LYS A 26 -15.30 -7.71 22.75
CA LYS A 26 -16.31 -6.66 22.56
C LYS A 26 -15.62 -5.35 22.14
N LEU A 27 -16.18 -4.68 21.14
CA LEU A 27 -15.73 -3.35 20.73
C LEU A 27 -15.90 -2.35 21.88
N VAL A 28 -14.81 -1.69 22.28
CA VAL A 28 -14.80 -0.69 23.37
C VAL A 28 -14.63 0.70 22.81
N GLN A 29 -13.78 0.86 21.79
CA GLN A 29 -13.43 2.12 21.20
C GLN A 29 -13.02 1.94 19.75
N GLU A 30 -13.02 3.00 18.99
CA GLU A 30 -12.51 3.06 17.62
C GLU A 30 -11.49 4.18 17.49
N VAL A 31 -10.29 3.84 17.04
CA VAL A 31 -9.23 4.82 16.77
C VAL A 31 -9.37 5.28 15.32
N ARG A 32 -9.76 6.52 15.11
CA ARG A 32 -9.90 7.15 13.79
C ARG A 32 -8.54 7.70 13.34
N ALA A 33 -7.75 6.85 12.73
CA ALA A 33 -6.41 7.22 12.28
C ALA A 33 -6.41 8.03 10.98
N VAL A 34 -7.40 7.84 10.12
CA VAL A 34 -7.67 8.62 8.91
C VAL A 34 -9.18 8.85 8.87
N ASP A 35 -9.63 10.10 8.77
CA ASP A 35 -11.05 10.44 8.78
C ASP A 35 -11.41 11.36 7.62
N ARG A 36 -12.17 10.85 6.66
CA ARG A 36 -12.75 11.54 5.50
C ARG A 36 -11.76 12.40 4.70
N VAL A 37 -10.57 11.86 4.44
CA VAL A 37 -9.53 12.54 3.69
C VAL A 37 -9.86 12.51 2.20
N ASN A 38 -9.70 13.69 1.56
CA ASN A 38 -9.79 13.87 0.12
C ASN A 38 -8.42 14.31 -0.39
N LEU A 39 -7.88 13.59 -1.38
CA LEU A 39 -6.66 13.96 -2.08
C LEU A 39 -6.63 13.36 -3.48
N SER A 40 -5.84 13.99 -4.35
CA SER A 40 -5.63 13.52 -5.71
C SER A 40 -4.16 13.70 -6.08
N ILE A 41 -3.55 12.70 -6.69
CA ILE A 41 -2.16 12.69 -7.13
C ILE A 41 -2.14 12.47 -8.64
N LYS A 42 -1.51 13.39 -9.38
CA LYS A 42 -1.36 13.29 -10.84
C LYS A 42 -0.24 12.31 -11.19
N LYS A 43 -0.28 11.80 -12.40
CA LYS A 43 0.81 10.96 -12.92
C LYS A 43 2.10 11.78 -13.03
N GLY A 44 3.20 11.25 -12.47
CA GLY A 44 4.51 11.92 -12.45
C GLY A 44 4.64 13.02 -11.40
N GLU A 45 3.61 13.22 -10.54
CA GLU A 45 3.65 14.20 -9.46
C GLU A 45 4.39 13.65 -8.23
N THR A 46 5.14 14.52 -7.55
CA THR A 46 5.65 14.28 -6.21
C THR A 46 4.74 14.97 -5.20
N PHE A 47 4.03 14.18 -4.40
CA PHE A 47 3.09 14.68 -3.39
C PHE A 47 3.70 14.58 -1.99
N GLY A 48 3.83 15.70 -1.29
CA GLY A 48 4.36 15.77 0.07
C GLY A 48 3.25 15.72 1.12
N LEU A 49 3.36 14.79 2.08
CA LEU A 49 2.46 14.69 3.23
C LEU A 49 3.20 15.07 4.50
N VAL A 50 2.85 16.20 5.11
CA VAL A 50 3.47 16.75 6.31
C VAL A 50 2.49 16.82 7.47
N GLY A 51 3.00 16.82 8.71
CA GLY A 51 2.19 16.91 9.92
C GLY A 51 2.95 16.35 11.14
N GLU A 52 2.40 16.52 12.32
CA GLU A 52 2.99 16.07 13.57
C GLU A 52 3.12 14.55 13.68
N SER A 53 3.97 14.07 14.61
CA SER A 53 4.06 12.64 14.89
C SER A 53 2.72 12.11 15.40
N GLY A 54 2.30 10.92 14.89
CA GLY A 54 1.04 10.30 15.31
C GLY A 54 -0.23 10.85 14.62
N CYS A 55 -0.17 11.89 13.78
CA CYS A 55 -1.36 12.44 13.11
C CYS A 55 -1.94 11.58 11.97
N GLY A 56 -1.46 10.35 11.75
CA GLY A 56 -2.05 9.42 10.79
C GLY A 56 -1.36 9.35 9.41
N LYS A 57 -0.27 10.08 9.15
CA LYS A 57 0.45 10.09 7.84
C LYS A 57 0.79 8.68 7.33
N SER A 58 1.45 7.89 8.17
CA SER A 58 1.84 6.52 7.81
C SER A 58 0.63 5.62 7.58
N THR A 59 -0.44 5.82 8.35
CA THR A 59 -1.70 5.10 8.17
C THR A 59 -2.35 5.48 6.84
N LEU A 60 -2.39 6.78 6.52
CA LEU A 60 -2.91 7.25 5.24
C LEU A 60 -2.11 6.65 4.08
N GLY A 61 -0.78 6.77 4.09
CA GLY A 61 0.07 6.20 3.04
C GLY A 61 -0.16 4.70 2.83
N ARG A 62 -0.20 3.92 3.92
CA ARG A 62 -0.49 2.47 3.86
C ARG A 62 -1.91 2.17 3.37
N THR A 63 -2.88 3.04 3.65
CA THR A 63 -4.26 2.89 3.16
C THR A 63 -4.34 3.21 1.66
N LEU A 64 -3.62 4.24 1.19
CA LEU A 64 -3.57 4.63 -0.22
C LEU A 64 -3.01 3.53 -1.12
N ILE A 65 -2.01 2.78 -0.65
CA ILE A 65 -1.46 1.63 -1.39
C ILE A 65 -2.16 0.30 -1.05
N ARG A 66 -3.28 0.35 -0.33
CA ARG A 66 -4.09 -0.84 0.03
C ARG A 66 -3.37 -1.89 0.88
N MET A 67 -2.33 -1.51 1.65
CA MET A 67 -1.82 -2.35 2.74
C MET A 67 -2.83 -2.42 3.89
N TYR A 68 -3.58 -1.33 4.13
CA TYR A 68 -4.76 -1.33 4.98
C TYR A 68 -6.01 -1.21 4.13
N GLU A 69 -7.00 -2.06 4.39
CA GLU A 69 -8.32 -1.92 3.78
C GLU A 69 -8.98 -0.65 4.34
N PRO A 70 -9.48 0.27 3.49
CA PRO A 70 -10.25 1.42 3.95
C PRO A 70 -11.47 0.98 4.76
N THR A 71 -11.83 1.75 5.78
CA THR A 71 -13.07 1.54 6.53
C THR A 71 -14.25 2.13 5.78
N ASP A 72 -14.03 3.30 5.13
CA ASP A 72 -15.05 4.01 4.36
C ASP A 72 -14.39 4.88 3.28
N GLY A 73 -15.18 5.41 2.36
CA GLY A 73 -14.75 6.24 1.25
C GLY A 73 -14.42 5.45 0.00
N ILE A 74 -13.88 6.15 -1.00
CA ILE A 74 -13.53 5.61 -2.31
C ILE A 74 -12.06 5.87 -2.58
N LEU A 75 -11.37 4.86 -3.09
CA LEU A 75 -9.98 4.95 -3.54
C LEU A 75 -9.88 4.46 -4.98
N THR A 76 -9.45 5.32 -5.88
CA THR A 76 -9.22 4.97 -7.29
C THR A 76 -7.72 5.03 -7.63
N TYR A 77 -7.28 4.12 -8.47
CA TYR A 77 -5.94 4.08 -9.02
C TYR A 77 -6.02 3.91 -10.55
N ASP A 78 -5.42 4.84 -11.28
CA ASP A 78 -5.42 4.88 -12.75
C ASP A 78 -6.85 4.74 -13.32
N GLY A 79 -7.81 5.46 -12.70
CA GLY A 79 -9.23 5.47 -13.07
C GLY A 79 -10.07 4.27 -12.59
N HIS A 80 -9.48 3.28 -11.92
CA HIS A 80 -10.18 2.09 -11.45
C HIS A 80 -10.42 2.17 -9.93
N ASP A 81 -11.63 1.85 -9.48
CA ASP A 81 -11.94 1.75 -8.05
C ASP A 81 -11.27 0.50 -7.47
N ILE A 82 -10.31 0.74 -6.56
CA ILE A 82 -9.58 -0.30 -5.85
C ILE A 82 -9.99 -0.42 -4.38
N THR A 83 -11.05 0.27 -3.96
CA THR A 83 -11.46 0.37 -2.55
C THR A 83 -11.68 -1.00 -1.90
N LYS A 84 -12.31 -1.93 -2.62
CA LYS A 84 -12.67 -3.26 -2.11
C LYS A 84 -11.98 -4.41 -2.84
N THR A 85 -11.05 -4.09 -3.75
CA THR A 85 -10.28 -5.08 -4.51
C THR A 85 -9.50 -6.02 -3.59
N LYS A 86 -9.46 -7.32 -3.90
CA LYS A 86 -8.81 -8.37 -3.08
C LYS A 86 -8.09 -9.42 -3.96
N GLY A 87 -7.31 -10.26 -3.30
CA GLY A 87 -6.68 -11.41 -3.93
C GLY A 87 -5.77 -11.07 -5.11
N LYS A 88 -5.88 -11.82 -6.20
CA LYS A 88 -5.02 -11.69 -7.39
C LYS A 88 -5.10 -10.31 -8.04
N GLU A 89 -6.28 -9.69 -8.03
CA GLU A 89 -6.47 -8.36 -8.59
C GLU A 89 -5.72 -7.31 -7.77
N LEU A 90 -5.82 -7.34 -6.44
CA LEU A 90 -5.05 -6.44 -5.57
C LEU A 90 -3.54 -6.65 -5.73
N LEU A 91 -3.10 -7.90 -5.89
CA LEU A 91 -1.69 -8.21 -6.14
C LEU A 91 -1.18 -7.56 -7.44
N ALA A 92 -2.01 -7.49 -8.48
CA ALA A 92 -1.67 -6.79 -9.72
C ALA A 92 -1.45 -5.29 -9.52
N TYR A 93 -2.22 -4.65 -8.63
CA TYR A 93 -1.98 -3.25 -8.24
C TYR A 93 -0.71 -3.10 -7.40
N HIS A 94 -0.43 -4.02 -6.46
CA HIS A 94 0.79 -3.97 -5.65
C HIS A 94 2.07 -4.11 -6.49
N LYS A 95 2.04 -4.71 -7.67
CA LYS A 95 3.17 -4.66 -8.62
C LYS A 95 3.50 -3.24 -9.09
N ARG A 96 2.51 -2.35 -9.13
CA ARG A 96 2.62 -0.97 -9.63
C ARG A 96 2.75 0.07 -8.51
N MET A 97 2.31 -0.29 -7.29
CA MET A 97 2.38 0.56 -6.09
C MET A 97 3.37 -0.04 -5.10
N GLN A 98 4.47 0.63 -4.88
CA GLN A 98 5.54 0.17 -3.99
C GLN A 98 5.69 1.11 -2.80
N ILE A 99 6.21 0.60 -1.69
CA ILE A 99 6.53 1.38 -0.51
C ILE A 99 7.99 1.18 -0.11
N ILE A 100 8.63 2.27 0.29
CA ILE A 100 9.92 2.24 0.98
C ILE A 100 9.64 2.58 2.43
N PHE A 101 9.95 1.66 3.35
CA PHE A 101 9.74 1.88 4.76
C PHE A 101 10.81 2.82 5.34
N GLN A 102 10.45 3.56 6.37
CA GLN A 102 11.33 4.50 7.08
C GLN A 102 12.53 3.76 7.72
N ASP A 103 12.32 2.55 8.22
CA ASP A 103 13.35 1.65 8.70
C ASP A 103 13.41 0.41 7.78
N PRO A 104 14.35 0.40 6.82
CA PRO A 104 14.48 -0.73 5.90
C PRO A 104 14.98 -1.99 6.61
N TYR A 105 15.78 -1.87 7.67
CA TYR A 105 16.31 -3.04 8.38
C TYR A 105 15.23 -3.78 9.16
N ALA A 106 14.29 -3.06 9.79
CA ALA A 106 13.16 -3.68 10.47
C ALA A 106 12.19 -4.40 9.51
N SER A 107 12.30 -4.14 8.21
CA SER A 107 11.45 -4.74 7.18
C SER A 107 12.02 -6.05 6.63
N LEU A 108 13.27 -6.38 6.95
CA LEU A 108 13.97 -7.56 6.48
C LEU A 108 14.03 -8.63 7.57
N ASP A 109 13.79 -9.91 7.22
CA ASP A 109 14.03 -11.01 8.12
C ASP A 109 15.55 -11.23 8.27
N PRO A 110 16.14 -11.01 9.46
CA PRO A 110 17.59 -11.15 9.68
C PRO A 110 18.10 -12.58 9.54
N LYS A 111 17.21 -13.59 9.48
CA LYS A 111 17.55 -14.99 9.27
C LYS A 111 17.60 -15.37 7.78
N MET A 112 17.05 -14.55 6.91
CA MET A 112 17.06 -14.80 5.48
C MET A 112 18.37 -14.32 4.83
N LYS A 113 18.82 -15.04 3.82
CA LYS A 113 19.93 -14.58 2.97
C LYS A 113 19.45 -13.45 2.05
N VAL A 114 20.33 -12.52 1.72
CA VAL A 114 20.02 -11.40 0.82
C VAL A 114 19.40 -11.88 -0.49
N GLN A 115 19.96 -12.94 -1.09
CA GLN A 115 19.42 -13.53 -2.31
C GLN A 115 17.97 -14.02 -2.17
N ASP A 116 17.60 -14.55 -1.00
CA ASP A 116 16.24 -15.06 -0.78
C ASP A 116 15.25 -13.93 -0.55
N ILE A 117 15.67 -12.85 0.11
CA ILE A 117 14.89 -11.62 0.28
C ILE A 117 14.56 -11.00 -1.09
N ILE A 118 15.57 -10.87 -1.98
CA ILE A 118 15.36 -10.34 -3.33
C ILE A 118 14.46 -11.29 -4.14
N ALA A 119 14.70 -12.59 -4.04
CA ALA A 119 13.94 -13.62 -4.75
C ALA A 119 12.47 -13.67 -4.35
N GLU A 120 12.14 -13.30 -3.10
CA GLU A 120 10.77 -13.32 -2.59
C GLU A 120 9.82 -12.46 -3.44
N GLY A 121 10.22 -11.25 -3.79
CA GLY A 121 9.43 -10.37 -4.66
C GLY A 121 9.25 -10.96 -6.06
N ILE A 122 10.29 -11.58 -6.62
CA ILE A 122 10.22 -12.25 -7.93
C ILE A 122 9.23 -13.42 -7.89
N ARG A 123 9.27 -14.24 -6.83
CA ARG A 123 8.35 -15.38 -6.63
C ARG A 123 6.92 -14.92 -6.40
N ALA A 124 6.71 -13.98 -5.47
CA ALA A 124 5.38 -13.49 -5.08
C ALA A 124 4.61 -12.91 -6.27
N HIS A 125 5.32 -12.24 -7.17
CA HIS A 125 4.72 -11.63 -8.35
C HIS A 125 4.80 -12.49 -9.61
N GLY A 126 5.35 -13.70 -9.54
CA GLY A 126 5.47 -14.61 -10.69
C GLY A 126 6.26 -14.01 -11.84
N LEU A 127 7.38 -13.31 -11.54
CA LEU A 127 8.19 -12.60 -12.52
C LEU A 127 9.21 -13.51 -13.22
N ALA A 128 9.34 -14.77 -12.78
CA ALA A 128 10.20 -15.78 -13.39
C ALA A 128 9.48 -17.13 -13.42
N LYS A 129 9.85 -17.97 -14.37
CA LYS A 129 9.22 -19.27 -14.65
C LYS A 129 9.91 -20.45 -13.95
N SER A 130 11.15 -20.25 -13.47
CA SER A 130 11.95 -21.30 -12.84
C SER A 130 12.89 -20.73 -11.77
N GLU A 131 13.32 -21.57 -10.83
CA GLU A 131 14.32 -21.19 -9.83
C GLU A 131 15.66 -20.77 -10.45
N LYS A 132 16.03 -21.34 -11.61
CA LYS A 132 17.23 -20.92 -12.36
C LYS A 132 17.11 -19.47 -12.82
N GLU A 133 15.99 -19.10 -13.43
CA GLU A 133 15.71 -17.73 -13.88
C GLU A 133 15.65 -16.75 -12.70
N ILE A 134 15.06 -17.15 -11.56
CA ILE A 134 15.06 -16.35 -10.34
C ILE A 134 16.49 -16.04 -9.90
N LYS A 135 17.35 -17.06 -9.84
CA LYS A 135 18.75 -16.92 -9.43
C LYS A 135 19.54 -16.03 -10.38
N GLU A 136 19.32 -16.15 -11.68
CA GLU A 136 19.94 -15.29 -12.69
C GLU A 136 19.55 -13.83 -12.46
N ARG A 137 18.26 -13.53 -12.33
CA ARG A 137 17.75 -12.16 -12.05
C ARG A 137 18.23 -11.59 -10.72
N VAL A 138 18.32 -12.41 -9.68
CA VAL A 138 18.86 -11.97 -8.37
C VAL A 138 20.34 -11.59 -8.48
N ASN A 139 21.11 -12.28 -9.34
CA ASN A 139 22.52 -11.96 -9.55
C ASN A 139 22.74 -10.71 -10.41
N GLU A 140 21.75 -10.30 -11.20
CA GLU A 140 21.79 -9.08 -12.02
C GLU A 140 21.45 -7.82 -11.21
N LEU A 141 20.76 -7.96 -10.07
CA LEU A 141 20.34 -6.88 -9.15
C LEU A 141 21.40 -6.61 -8.07
#